data_7f4fb55cf5566826bf6c17a6b9ed5b5b
#
_entry.id   7f4fb55cf5566826bf6c17a6b9ed5b5b
#
_cell.length_a   1.000
_cell.length_b   1.000
_cell.length_c   1.000
_cell.angle_alpha   90.00
_cell.angle_beta   90.00
_cell.angle_gamma   90.00
#
_symmetry.space_group_name_H-M   'P 1'
#
loop_
_entity.id
_entity.type
_entity.pdbx_description
1 polymer ?
#
loop_
_entity_poly.entity_id
_entity_poly.type
_entity_poly.pdbx_seq_one_letter_code
_entity_poly.pdbx_strand_id
1 'polypeptide(L)'
;GDHRDLHLSLRRQRQMCIRDSNNDEWSLYFDGNVNIGLWLDEETTPEKKIKLLELLDDIKDPIRKMDLLITAKNFVCPSLFMAEELKKKGGSTWVYQFNRVRDNELAKKYGAFHGAELPYVFDTHDEWLPTNEKDKALTREIQSYWLSFAKTGNPNNDDAVLWPEYDSSDDSTLVLDDEIYQRSHESSEICKVMELF
;
A
#
# COMPACT_ATOMS: atom_id res chain seq x y z
N GLY A 1 -14.54 5.30 34.71
CA GLY A 1 -14.21 5.97 33.47
C GLY A 1 -15.21 5.58 32.37
N ASP A 2 -15.79 6.56 31.70
CA ASP A 2 -16.92 6.38 30.78
C ASP A 2 -16.42 5.58 29.54
N HIS A 3 -16.99 4.42 29.28
CA HIS A 3 -16.72 3.59 28.10
C HIS A 3 -16.89 4.35 26.76
N ARG A 4 -17.58 5.49 26.77
CA ARG A 4 -17.75 6.36 25.60
C ARG A 4 -16.47 7.07 25.19
N ASP A 5 -15.59 7.41 26.13
CA ASP A 5 -14.33 8.10 25.83
C ASP A 5 -13.29 7.16 25.19
N LEU A 6 -13.31 5.87 25.60
CA LEU A 6 -12.45 4.84 24.97
C LEU A 6 -12.85 4.61 23.49
N HIS A 7 -14.15 4.59 23.20
CA HIS A 7 -14.66 4.46 21.83
C HIS A 7 -14.38 5.66 20.94
N LEU A 8 -14.34 6.86 21.50
CA LEU A 8 -14.01 8.09 20.77
C LEU A 8 -12.52 8.18 20.45
N SER A 9 -11.64 7.77 21.35
CA SER A 9 -10.19 7.72 21.10
C SER A 9 -9.83 6.65 20.07
N LEU A 10 -10.42 5.47 20.14
CA LEU A 10 -10.23 4.40 19.14
C LEU A 10 -10.81 4.75 17.76
N ARG A 11 -11.85 5.58 17.70
CA ARG A 11 -12.42 6.05 16.42
C ARG A 11 -11.58 7.12 15.74
N ARG A 12 -10.70 7.81 16.46
CA ARG A 12 -9.84 8.87 15.93
C ARG A 12 -8.53 8.36 15.35
N GLN A 13 -8.16 7.11 15.61
CA GLN A 13 -6.87 6.55 15.23
C GLN A 13 -7.10 5.30 14.38
N ARG A 14 -7.00 5.48 13.07
CA ARG A 14 -7.08 4.36 12.11
C ARG A 14 -5.82 4.35 11.28
N GLN A 15 -5.13 3.24 11.35
CA GLN A 15 -4.02 2.93 10.49
C GLN A 15 -4.54 2.35 9.18
N MET A 16 -3.95 2.77 8.06
CA MET A 16 -4.36 2.32 6.74
C MET A 16 -3.20 1.63 6.05
N CYS A 17 -3.51 0.49 5.46
CA CYS A 17 -2.61 -0.26 4.62
C CYS A 17 -2.87 0.15 3.16
N ILE A 18 -1.86 0.69 2.50
CA ILE A 18 -1.84 0.80 1.05
C ILE A 18 -0.88 -0.27 0.54
N ARG A 19 -1.38 -1.04 -0.38
CA ARG A 19 -0.59 -1.97 -1.15
C ARG A 19 -0.35 -1.42 -2.52
N ASP A 20 0.89 -1.32 -2.84
CA ASP A 20 1.35 -1.34 -4.20
C ASP A 20 2.02 -2.70 -4.38
N SER A 21 1.24 -3.67 -4.76
CA SER A 21 1.79 -4.96 -5.13
C SER A 21 2.38 -4.82 -6.53
N ASN A 22 3.67 -5.07 -6.63
CA ASN A 22 4.34 -5.15 -7.93
C ASN A 22 3.81 -6.30 -8.80
N ASN A 23 2.93 -7.13 -8.29
CA ASN A 23 2.19 -8.19 -8.98
C ASN A 23 0.95 -8.51 -8.16
N ASP A 24 -0.16 -7.85 -8.42
CA ASP A 24 -1.44 -8.37 -7.95
C ASP A 24 -1.73 -9.71 -8.63
N GLU A 25 -2.49 -10.56 -7.96
CA GLU A 25 -2.95 -11.86 -8.48
C GLU A 25 -3.57 -11.75 -9.88
N TRP A 26 -3.97 -10.56 -10.28
CA TRP A 26 -4.54 -10.26 -11.59
C TRP A 26 -3.56 -10.50 -12.73
N SER A 27 -2.27 -10.30 -12.54
CA SER A 27 -1.24 -10.65 -13.55
C SER A 27 -1.20 -12.16 -13.84
N LEU A 28 -1.68 -12.98 -12.90
CA LEU A 28 -1.80 -14.42 -13.05
C LEU A 28 -3.06 -14.82 -13.85
N TYR A 29 -4.08 -13.97 -13.87
CA TYR A 29 -5.34 -14.21 -14.59
C TYR A 29 -5.34 -13.67 -16.02
N PHE A 30 -4.44 -12.76 -16.35
CA PHE A 30 -4.32 -12.23 -17.71
C PHE A 30 -3.35 -13.09 -18.53
N ASP A 31 -3.89 -13.95 -19.34
CA ASP A 31 -3.21 -14.87 -20.27
C ASP A 31 -2.48 -14.12 -21.42
N GLY A 32 -1.73 -13.07 -21.11
CA GLY A 32 -0.97 -12.27 -22.05
C GLY A 32 -1.78 -11.32 -22.96
N ASN A 33 -3.10 -11.36 -22.92
CA ASN A 33 -3.99 -10.53 -23.74
C ASN A 33 -4.58 -9.34 -22.97
N VAL A 34 -3.72 -8.55 -22.34
CA VAL A 34 -4.16 -7.34 -21.63
C VAL A 34 -4.43 -6.22 -22.61
N ASN A 35 -5.70 -5.83 -22.75
CA ASN A 35 -6.08 -4.64 -23.52
C ASN A 35 -6.39 -3.46 -22.58
N ILE A 36 -5.33 -2.74 -22.21
CA ILE A 36 -5.43 -1.57 -21.33
C ILE A 36 -6.38 -0.51 -21.94
N GLY A 37 -6.36 -0.35 -23.27
CA GLY A 37 -7.20 0.61 -23.96
C GLY A 37 -8.69 0.36 -23.77
N LEU A 38 -9.12 -0.90 -23.89
CA LEU A 38 -10.52 -1.28 -23.67
C LEU A 38 -10.89 -1.15 -22.19
N TRP A 39 -10.04 -1.58 -21.28
CA TRP A 39 -10.30 -1.43 -19.84
C TRP A 39 -10.47 0.05 -19.45
N LEU A 40 -9.60 0.93 -19.96
CA LEU A 40 -9.71 2.36 -19.69
C LEU A 40 -10.95 3.00 -20.33
N ASP A 41 -11.43 2.48 -21.46
CA ASP A 41 -12.68 2.95 -22.10
C ASP A 41 -13.91 2.64 -21.25
N GLU A 42 -13.88 1.56 -20.47
CA GLU A 42 -14.95 1.19 -19.54
C GLU A 42 -14.85 1.94 -18.19
N GLU A 43 -13.63 2.30 -17.77
CA GLU A 43 -13.35 2.79 -16.42
C GLU A 43 -13.23 4.31 -16.32
N THR A 44 -13.05 5.02 -17.45
CA THR A 44 -12.78 6.46 -17.40
C THR A 44 -13.22 7.20 -18.69
N THR A 45 -13.05 8.53 -18.67
CA THR A 45 -13.33 9.36 -19.87
C THR A 45 -12.14 9.33 -20.85
N PRO A 46 -12.38 9.67 -22.16
CA PRO A 46 -11.30 9.73 -23.14
C PRO A 46 -10.14 10.66 -22.73
N GLU A 47 -10.45 11.78 -22.10
CA GLU A 47 -9.43 12.74 -21.65
C GLU A 47 -8.55 12.17 -20.52
N LYS A 48 -9.17 11.50 -19.56
CA LYS A 48 -8.45 10.83 -18.46
C LYS A 48 -7.64 9.64 -18.96
N LYS A 49 -8.20 8.86 -19.90
CA LYS A 49 -7.49 7.76 -20.56
C LYS A 49 -6.17 8.22 -21.18
N ILE A 50 -6.19 9.34 -21.94
CA ILE A 50 -4.97 9.90 -22.55
C ILE A 50 -3.94 10.22 -21.46
N LYS A 51 -4.33 10.94 -20.41
CA LYS A 51 -3.44 11.30 -19.30
C LYS A 51 -2.86 10.07 -18.57
N LEU A 52 -3.67 9.04 -18.35
CA LEU A 52 -3.22 7.81 -17.72
C LEU A 52 -2.21 7.05 -18.58
N LEU A 53 -2.43 7.00 -19.90
CA LEU A 53 -1.49 6.38 -20.82
C LEU A 53 -0.16 7.14 -20.91
N GLU A 54 -0.21 8.48 -20.89
CA GLU A 54 0.98 9.34 -20.82
C GLU A 54 1.75 9.12 -19.51
N LEU A 55 1.05 9.08 -18.37
CA LEU A 55 1.65 8.84 -17.04
C LEU A 55 2.39 7.50 -16.96
N LEU A 56 1.91 6.50 -17.69
CA LEU A 56 2.47 5.15 -17.70
C LEU A 56 3.36 4.86 -18.91
N ASP A 57 3.74 5.86 -19.71
CA ASP A 57 4.48 5.63 -20.97
C ASP A 57 5.86 5.00 -20.77
N ASP A 58 6.53 5.30 -19.68
CA ASP A 58 7.84 4.73 -19.34
C ASP A 58 7.78 3.23 -19.03
N ILE A 59 6.62 2.70 -18.62
CA ILE A 59 6.43 1.29 -18.33
C ILE A 59 6.15 0.55 -19.63
N LYS A 60 7.04 -0.34 -20.05
CA LYS A 60 6.89 -1.06 -21.33
C LYS A 60 6.07 -2.33 -21.23
N ASP A 61 5.99 -2.93 -20.06
CA ASP A 61 5.22 -4.14 -19.80
C ASP A 61 3.72 -3.82 -19.65
N PRO A 62 2.83 -4.30 -20.54
CA PRO A 62 1.41 -4.04 -20.45
C PRO A 62 0.75 -4.70 -19.23
N ILE A 63 1.27 -5.82 -18.76
CA ILE A 63 0.77 -6.48 -17.55
C ILE A 63 1.05 -5.57 -16.35
N ARG A 64 2.26 -5.03 -16.26
CA ARG A 64 2.63 -4.10 -15.19
C ARG A 64 1.82 -2.80 -15.23
N LYS A 65 1.53 -2.26 -16.43
CA LYS A 65 0.64 -1.09 -16.52
C LYS A 65 -0.75 -1.38 -15.97
N MET A 66 -1.33 -2.51 -16.35
CA MET A 66 -2.66 -2.92 -15.90
C MET A 66 -2.68 -3.17 -14.40
N ASP A 67 -1.66 -3.84 -13.86
CA ASP A 67 -1.50 -4.11 -12.44
C ASP A 67 -1.51 -2.80 -11.63
N LEU A 68 -0.73 -1.81 -12.05
CA LEU A 68 -0.71 -0.48 -11.41
C LEU A 68 -2.07 0.22 -11.46
N LEU A 69 -2.78 0.17 -12.58
CA LEU A 69 -4.10 0.79 -12.72
C LEU A 69 -5.15 0.12 -11.83
N ILE A 70 -5.18 -1.21 -11.82
CA ILE A 70 -6.12 -1.98 -11.00
C ILE A 70 -5.80 -1.80 -9.51
N THR A 71 -4.51 -1.87 -9.13
CA THR A 71 -4.05 -1.65 -7.75
C THR A 71 -4.40 -0.23 -7.29
N ALA A 72 -4.13 0.78 -8.12
CA ALA A 72 -4.51 2.15 -7.81
C ALA A 72 -6.02 2.27 -7.57
N LYS A 73 -6.83 1.79 -8.49
CA LYS A 73 -8.30 1.89 -8.42
C LYS A 73 -8.87 1.19 -7.20
N ASN A 74 -8.44 -0.05 -6.93
CA ASN A 74 -9.11 -0.90 -5.94
C ASN A 74 -8.56 -0.74 -4.52
N PHE A 75 -7.30 -0.32 -4.37
CA PHE A 75 -6.62 -0.30 -3.08
C PHE A 75 -6.02 1.05 -2.75
N VAL A 76 -5.13 1.59 -3.60
CA VAL A 76 -4.37 2.79 -3.25
C VAL A 76 -5.27 4.00 -3.13
N CYS A 77 -6.03 4.32 -4.18
CA CYS A 77 -6.85 5.54 -4.19
C CYS A 77 -7.93 5.54 -3.10
N PRO A 78 -8.70 4.46 -2.87
CA PRO A 78 -9.63 4.41 -1.76
C PRO A 78 -8.95 4.57 -0.39
N SER A 79 -7.73 4.05 -0.24
CA SER A 79 -6.96 4.16 0.99
C SER A 79 -6.48 5.59 1.25
N LEU A 80 -5.92 6.25 0.24
CA LEU A 80 -5.50 7.66 0.33
C LEU A 80 -6.69 8.58 0.59
N PHE A 81 -7.81 8.38 -0.12
CA PHE A 81 -9.06 9.09 0.14
C PHE A 81 -9.50 8.95 1.61
N MET A 82 -9.47 7.73 2.15
CA MET A 82 -9.87 7.47 3.52
C MET A 82 -8.91 8.13 4.53
N ALA A 83 -7.59 8.14 4.23
CA ALA A 83 -6.60 8.81 5.07
C ALA A 83 -6.86 10.32 5.12
N GLU A 84 -7.11 10.94 3.98
CA GLU A 84 -7.41 12.37 3.87
C GLU A 84 -8.71 12.73 4.59
N GLU A 85 -9.78 11.97 4.39
CA GLU A 85 -11.08 12.21 5.03
C GLU A 85 -11.01 12.06 6.57
N LEU A 86 -10.21 11.12 7.07
CA LEU A 86 -9.97 10.98 8.50
C LEU A 86 -9.18 12.17 9.04
N LYS A 87 -8.17 12.64 8.31
CA LYS A 87 -7.39 13.82 8.68
C LYS A 87 -8.26 15.08 8.71
N LYS A 88 -9.11 15.32 7.70
CA LYS A 88 -10.08 16.42 7.68
C LYS A 88 -11.00 16.44 8.91
N LYS A 89 -11.27 15.27 9.49
CA LYS A 89 -12.07 15.12 10.72
C LYS A 89 -11.24 15.19 12.01
N GLY A 90 -9.96 15.57 11.93
CA GLY A 90 -9.05 15.69 13.06
C GLY A 90 -8.52 14.37 13.59
N GLY A 91 -8.55 13.31 12.79
CA GLY A 91 -7.90 12.02 13.08
C GLY A 91 -6.47 12.01 12.56
N SER A 92 -5.62 11.21 13.19
CA SER A 92 -4.27 10.90 12.72
C SER A 92 -4.29 9.57 11.95
N THR A 93 -3.58 9.55 10.82
CA THR A 93 -3.49 8.37 9.95
C THR A 93 -2.05 8.17 9.49
N TRP A 94 -1.68 6.91 9.30
CA TRP A 94 -0.37 6.51 8.80
C TRP A 94 -0.57 5.56 7.63
N VAL A 95 0.14 5.83 6.53
CA VAL A 95 0.06 5.07 5.30
C VAL A 95 1.35 4.30 5.11
N TYR A 96 1.26 3.03 4.75
CA TYR A 96 2.42 2.23 4.37
C TYR A 96 2.22 1.52 3.04
N GLN A 97 3.34 1.21 2.44
CA GLN A 97 3.43 0.36 1.26
C GLN A 97 4.34 -0.82 1.57
N PHE A 98 3.87 -2.04 1.31
CA PHE A 98 4.66 -3.25 1.47
C PHE A 98 5.31 -3.64 0.15
N ASN A 99 6.65 -3.64 0.12
CA ASN A 99 7.44 -3.89 -1.09
C ASN A 99 8.31 -5.14 -0.99
N ARG A 100 8.41 -5.76 0.19
CA ARG A 100 9.30 -6.90 0.38
C ARG A 100 8.95 -8.06 -0.53
N VAL A 101 9.87 -8.44 -1.41
CA VAL A 101 9.85 -9.67 -2.22
C VAL A 101 10.88 -10.63 -1.65
N ARG A 102 10.47 -11.82 -1.22
CA ARG A 102 11.37 -12.81 -0.62
C ARG A 102 12.39 -13.34 -1.64
N ASP A 103 13.53 -13.84 -1.14
CA ASP A 103 14.71 -14.20 -1.95
C ASP A 103 14.62 -15.60 -2.60
N ASN A 104 13.48 -15.94 -3.19
CA ASN A 104 13.32 -17.19 -3.94
C ASN A 104 12.57 -16.97 -5.26
N GLU A 105 12.71 -17.92 -6.19
CA GLU A 105 12.15 -17.78 -7.54
C GLU A 105 10.61 -17.70 -7.54
N LEU A 106 9.96 -18.38 -6.62
CA LEU A 106 8.51 -18.34 -6.50
C LEU A 106 8.04 -16.94 -6.04
N ALA A 107 8.68 -16.41 -5.01
CA ALA A 107 8.39 -15.06 -4.51
C ALA A 107 8.68 -13.98 -5.55
N LYS A 108 9.78 -14.10 -6.30
CA LYS A 108 10.08 -13.16 -7.41
C LYS A 108 8.99 -13.18 -8.49
N LYS A 109 8.39 -14.34 -8.75
CA LYS A 109 7.27 -14.45 -9.68
C LYS A 109 6.01 -13.74 -9.19
N TYR A 110 5.70 -13.84 -7.90
CA TYR A 110 4.51 -13.25 -7.30
C TYR A 110 4.71 -11.79 -6.83
N GLY A 111 5.97 -11.39 -6.59
CA GLY A 111 6.28 -10.07 -6.06
C GLY A 111 5.73 -9.84 -4.65
N ALA A 112 5.49 -8.59 -4.31
CA ALA A 112 4.82 -8.17 -3.08
C ALA A 112 3.29 -8.18 -3.32
N PHE A 113 2.70 -9.36 -3.41
CA PHE A 113 1.29 -9.58 -3.71
C PHE A 113 0.35 -9.19 -2.56
N HIS A 114 -0.94 -9.13 -2.84
CA HIS A 114 -1.99 -8.82 -1.85
C HIS A 114 -2.01 -9.84 -0.69
N GLY A 115 -1.72 -9.41 0.55
CA GLY A 115 -1.59 -10.24 1.75
C GLY A 115 -0.16 -10.64 2.08
N ALA A 116 0.81 -10.30 1.24
CA ALA A 116 2.20 -10.66 1.48
C ALA A 116 2.76 -10.11 2.79
N GLU A 117 2.20 -9.02 3.33
CA GLU A 117 2.58 -8.44 4.62
C GLU A 117 2.00 -9.18 5.83
N LEU A 118 0.91 -9.93 5.66
CA LEU A 118 0.22 -10.59 6.79
C LEU A 118 1.15 -11.52 7.60
N PRO A 119 2.00 -12.35 6.98
CA PRO A 119 2.97 -13.16 7.72
C PRO A 119 3.92 -12.33 8.58
N TYR A 120 4.25 -11.10 8.18
CA TYR A 120 5.13 -10.21 8.95
C TYR A 120 4.39 -9.53 10.11
N VAL A 121 3.14 -9.14 9.89
CA VAL A 121 2.31 -8.53 10.94
C VAL A 121 2.01 -9.53 12.06
N PHE A 122 1.71 -10.79 11.71
CA PHE A 122 1.27 -11.82 12.65
C PHE A 122 2.35 -12.83 13.03
N ASP A 123 3.56 -12.73 12.46
CA ASP A 123 4.66 -13.70 12.62
C ASP A 123 4.22 -15.15 12.29
N THR A 124 3.49 -15.28 11.18
CA THR A 124 2.91 -16.53 10.71
C THR A 124 3.47 -16.92 9.34
N HIS A 125 4.79 -17.05 9.26
CA HIS A 125 5.47 -17.36 8.01
C HIS A 125 5.22 -18.79 7.55
N ASP A 126 4.74 -18.91 6.31
CA ASP A 126 4.44 -20.20 5.69
C ASP A 126 5.66 -20.89 5.09
N GLU A 127 5.65 -22.24 5.08
CA GLU A 127 6.75 -23.02 4.53
C GLU A 127 6.89 -22.90 3.01
N TRP A 128 5.81 -22.61 2.29
CA TRP A 128 5.83 -22.48 0.83
C TRP A 128 6.56 -21.21 0.34
N LEU A 129 6.69 -20.20 1.18
CA LEU A 129 7.53 -19.03 0.97
C LEU A 129 8.63 -18.97 2.03
N PRO A 130 9.80 -19.55 1.76
CA PRO A 130 10.89 -19.63 2.72
C PRO A 130 11.26 -18.28 3.31
N THR A 131 11.40 -18.27 4.64
CA THR A 131 11.71 -17.09 5.45
C THR A 131 13.19 -17.08 5.79
N ASN A 132 13.88 -15.98 5.56
CA ASN A 132 15.27 -15.78 5.92
C ASN A 132 15.43 -14.78 7.07
N GLU A 133 16.67 -14.44 7.44
CA GLU A 133 16.95 -13.53 8.55
C GLU A 133 16.51 -12.08 8.28
N LYS A 134 16.47 -11.65 6.99
CA LYS A 134 15.93 -10.32 6.62
C LYS A 134 14.42 -10.28 6.88
N ASP A 135 13.70 -11.33 6.48
CA ASP A 135 12.26 -11.43 6.72
C ASP A 135 11.94 -11.41 8.21
N LYS A 136 12.72 -12.10 9.02
CA LYS A 136 12.57 -12.09 10.49
C LYS A 136 12.89 -10.72 11.10
N ALA A 137 13.90 -10.02 10.57
CA ALA A 137 14.22 -8.67 11.00
C ALA A 137 13.07 -7.72 10.68
N LEU A 138 12.60 -7.73 9.44
CA LEU A 138 11.45 -6.92 9.01
C LEU A 138 10.18 -7.26 9.82
N THR A 139 9.94 -8.53 10.14
CA THR A 139 8.83 -8.96 11.03
C THR A 139 8.89 -8.24 12.37
N ARG A 140 10.05 -8.23 13.02
CA ARG A 140 10.21 -7.55 14.32
C ARG A 140 9.95 -6.04 14.22
N GLU A 141 10.44 -5.40 13.17
CA GLU A 141 10.23 -3.98 12.95
C GLU A 141 8.75 -3.65 12.68
N ILE A 142 8.09 -4.41 11.80
CA ILE A 142 6.66 -4.25 11.53
C ILE A 142 5.85 -4.44 12.83
N GLN A 143 6.10 -5.51 13.57
CA GLN A 143 5.42 -5.74 14.84
C GLN A 143 5.64 -4.62 15.84
N SER A 144 6.83 -4.00 15.87
CA SER A 144 7.11 -2.88 16.78
C SER A 144 6.20 -1.67 16.48
N TYR A 145 5.98 -1.33 15.21
CA TYR A 145 5.05 -0.27 14.81
C TYR A 145 3.60 -0.60 15.20
N TRP A 146 3.15 -1.81 14.89
CA TRP A 146 1.78 -2.24 15.20
C TRP A 146 1.50 -2.26 16.70
N LEU A 147 2.45 -2.77 17.48
CA LEU A 147 2.35 -2.79 18.95
C LEU A 147 2.40 -1.38 19.56
N SER A 148 3.27 -0.50 19.05
CA SER A 148 3.29 0.89 19.47
C SER A 148 1.95 1.56 19.19
N PHE A 149 1.43 1.42 17.96
CA PHE A 149 0.14 1.97 17.59
C PHE A 149 -1.01 1.43 18.47
N ALA A 150 -1.04 0.13 18.71
CA ALA A 150 -2.08 -0.49 19.54
C ALA A 150 -2.06 0.01 20.99
N LYS A 151 -0.87 0.34 21.53
CA LYS A 151 -0.71 0.83 22.91
C LYS A 151 -0.96 2.33 23.05
N THR A 152 -0.51 3.11 22.10
CA THR A 152 -0.43 4.58 22.23
C THR A 152 -1.29 5.34 21.21
N GLY A 153 -1.68 4.67 20.12
CA GLY A 153 -2.32 5.29 18.96
C GLY A 153 -1.33 5.98 18.00
N ASN A 154 -0.02 5.82 18.25
CA ASN A 154 1.05 6.30 17.38
C ASN A 154 1.97 5.12 17.05
N PRO A 155 2.27 4.82 15.77
CA PRO A 155 3.13 3.70 15.41
C PRO A 155 4.60 3.94 15.77
N ASN A 156 5.02 5.20 15.91
CA ASN A 156 6.41 5.55 16.13
C ASN A 156 6.93 5.10 17.51
N ASN A 157 8.18 4.68 17.52
CA ASN A 157 8.96 4.31 18.70
C ASN A 157 10.42 4.75 18.52
N ASP A 158 11.20 4.76 19.59
CA ASP A 158 12.54 5.37 19.61
C ASP A 158 13.58 4.64 18.75
N ASP A 159 13.37 3.36 18.44
CA ASP A 159 14.34 2.49 17.78
C ASP A 159 14.04 2.28 16.27
N ALA A 160 12.95 2.83 15.76
CA ALA A 160 12.48 2.57 14.40
C ALA A 160 12.59 3.81 13.49
N VAL A 161 12.57 3.57 12.18
CA VAL A 161 12.46 4.66 11.20
C VAL A 161 11.16 5.41 11.45
N LEU A 162 11.20 6.74 11.50
CA LEU A 162 10.01 7.56 11.71
C LEU A 162 8.97 7.25 10.61
N TRP A 163 7.79 6.82 11.05
CA TRP A 163 6.63 6.71 10.18
C TRP A 163 5.89 8.05 10.18
N PRO A 164 5.90 8.81 9.07
CA PRO A 164 5.24 10.11 9.04
C PRO A 164 3.72 9.94 9.14
N GLU A 165 3.09 10.86 9.85
CA GLU A 165 1.64 11.00 9.74
C GLU A 165 1.28 11.42 8.31
N TYR A 166 0.26 10.80 7.72
CA TYR A 166 -0.11 11.05 6.33
C TYR A 166 -0.47 12.51 6.10
N ASP A 167 0.08 13.08 5.03
CA ASP A 167 -0.26 14.39 4.51
C ASP A 167 -0.45 14.31 3.00
N SER A 168 -1.63 14.73 2.52
CA SER A 168 -1.96 14.71 1.08
C SER A 168 -1.16 15.73 0.26
N SER A 169 -0.43 16.65 0.90
CA SER A 169 0.44 17.60 0.19
C SER A 169 1.73 16.97 -0.32
N ASP A 170 2.20 15.89 0.32
CA ASP A 170 3.42 15.17 -0.03
C ASP A 170 3.22 13.65 -0.16
N ASP A 171 2.00 13.15 0.09
CA ASP A 171 1.62 11.74 0.04
C ASP A 171 2.58 10.84 0.86
N SER A 172 2.95 11.31 2.06
CA SER A 172 3.92 10.68 2.96
C SER A 172 3.57 9.22 3.26
N THR A 173 4.46 8.32 2.91
CA THR A 173 4.27 6.87 3.01
C THR A 173 5.51 6.19 3.58
N LEU A 174 5.33 5.23 4.48
CA LEU A 174 6.41 4.36 4.93
C LEU A 174 6.49 3.13 4.02
N VAL A 175 7.64 2.89 3.44
CA VAL A 175 7.88 1.68 2.64
C VAL A 175 8.49 0.60 3.51
N LEU A 176 7.81 -0.56 3.54
CA LEU A 176 8.22 -1.75 4.26
C LEU A 176 8.88 -2.73 3.28
N ASP A 177 10.21 -2.73 3.25
CA ASP A 177 11.06 -3.53 2.38
C ASP A 177 12.26 -4.09 3.18
N ASP A 178 13.30 -4.60 2.50
CA ASP A 178 14.56 -5.02 3.13
C ASP A 178 15.13 -3.94 4.04
N GLU A 179 14.99 -2.69 3.64
CA GLU A 179 15.24 -1.49 4.42
C GLU A 179 13.94 -0.68 4.47
N ILE A 180 13.56 -0.20 5.65
CA ILE A 180 12.39 0.65 5.82
C ILE A 180 12.78 2.09 5.53
N TYR A 181 11.99 2.78 4.71
CA TYR A 181 12.24 4.18 4.36
C TYR A 181 10.95 4.94 4.08
N GLN A 182 11.04 6.27 4.08
CA GLN A 182 9.93 7.15 3.74
C GLN A 182 10.00 7.55 2.26
N ARG A 183 8.84 7.70 1.65
CA ARG A 183 8.70 8.32 0.31
C ARG A 183 7.32 8.94 0.12
N SER A 184 7.17 9.75 -0.94
CA SER A 184 5.86 10.09 -1.48
C SER A 184 5.28 8.90 -2.26
N HIS A 185 3.95 8.73 -2.24
CA HIS A 185 3.30 7.59 -2.89
C HIS A 185 3.30 7.74 -4.42
N GLU A 186 3.88 6.76 -5.14
CA GLU A 186 4.02 6.83 -6.61
C GLU A 186 2.68 6.83 -7.35
N SER A 187 1.69 6.08 -6.84
CA SER A 187 0.39 5.94 -7.51
C SER A 187 -0.59 7.09 -7.26
N SER A 188 -0.22 8.10 -6.45
CA SER A 188 -1.12 9.22 -6.14
C SER A 188 -1.52 10.03 -7.39
N GLU A 189 -0.62 10.16 -8.37
CA GLU A 189 -0.91 10.84 -9.64
C GLU A 189 -1.98 10.09 -10.46
N ILE A 190 -1.97 8.76 -10.46
CA ILE A 190 -3.03 7.94 -11.06
C ILE A 190 -4.36 8.26 -10.40
N CYS A 191 -4.38 8.34 -9.08
CA CYS A 191 -5.58 8.64 -8.30
C CYS A 191 -6.15 10.02 -8.63
N LYS A 192 -5.29 11.03 -8.74
CA LYS A 192 -5.69 12.41 -9.13
C LYS A 192 -6.31 12.44 -10.52
N VAL A 193 -5.72 11.74 -11.50
CA VAL A 193 -6.26 11.66 -12.86
C VAL A 193 -7.58 10.91 -12.88
N MET A 194 -7.72 9.83 -12.15
CA MET A 194 -8.97 9.05 -12.07
C MET A 194 -10.07 9.76 -11.27
N GLU A 195 -9.74 10.82 -10.52
CA GLU A 195 -10.67 11.53 -9.61
C GLU A 195 -11.35 10.57 -8.63
N LEU A 196 -10.56 9.67 -8.04
CA LEU A 196 -11.05 8.71 -7.05
C LEU A 196 -10.99 9.24 -5.61
N PHE A 197 -10.63 10.52 -5.44
CA PHE A 197 -10.77 11.32 -4.21
C PHE A 197 -10.71 12.83 -4.48
#